data_b05b3d8e9e2c54804df80b933eb5f971
#
_entry.id   b05b3d8e9e2c54804df80b933eb5f971
#
_cell.length_a   1.000
_cell.length_b   1.000
_cell.length_c   1.000
_cell.angle_alpha   90.00
_cell.angle_beta   90.00
_cell.angle_gamma   90.00
#
_symmetry.space_group_name_H-M   'P 1'
#
loop_
_entity.id
_entity.type
_entity.pdbx_description
1 polymer ?
#
loop_
_entity_poly.entity_id
_entity_poly.type
_entity_poly.pdbx_seq_one_letter_code
_entity_poly.pdbx_strand_id
1 'polypeptide(L)'
;MKLDSTDLRILAALQADGALSNVELARRVHLSPSPCLTRVKALEAAGVIERYVALVNAKNLGLGLNVFISISLKTQSKEVLADFERRIAEHDEVMECYLMSGDSDYLIRVALPDIAALE
;
A
#
# COMPACT_ATOMS: atom_id res chain seq x y z
N MET A 1 6.48 4.69 -19.69
CA MET A 1 6.29 3.34 -20.24
C MET A 1 4.83 3.14 -20.63
N LYS A 2 4.61 2.62 -21.81
CA LYS A 2 3.25 2.33 -22.27
C LYS A 2 2.92 0.87 -22.03
N LEU A 3 1.86 0.62 -21.28
CA LEU A 3 1.43 -0.73 -20.90
C LEU A 3 0.50 -1.32 -21.97
N ASP A 4 0.73 -2.58 -22.32
CA ASP A 4 -0.19 -3.32 -23.21
C ASP A 4 -1.07 -4.28 -22.37
N SER A 5 -1.97 -4.99 -23.05
CA SER A 5 -2.89 -5.90 -22.37
C SER A 5 -2.18 -7.06 -21.67
N THR A 6 -1.04 -7.50 -22.20
CA THR A 6 -0.24 -8.56 -21.57
C THR A 6 0.39 -8.06 -20.27
N ASP A 7 0.92 -6.84 -20.26
CA ASP A 7 1.44 -6.22 -19.05
C ASP A 7 0.36 -6.12 -17.96
N LEU A 8 -0.85 -5.72 -18.35
CA LEU A 8 -1.96 -5.62 -17.41
C LEU A 8 -2.36 -6.98 -16.82
N ARG A 9 -2.31 -8.05 -17.62
CA ARG A 9 -2.57 -9.41 -17.11
C ARG A 9 -1.49 -9.85 -16.13
N ILE A 10 -0.23 -9.54 -16.41
CA ILE A 10 0.89 -9.81 -15.47
C ILE A 10 0.67 -9.09 -14.15
N LEU A 11 0.35 -7.79 -14.20
CA LEU A 11 0.12 -7.00 -13.00
C LEU A 11 -1.06 -7.54 -12.20
N ALA A 12 -2.16 -7.93 -12.86
CA ALA A 12 -3.31 -8.50 -12.18
C ALA A 12 -2.97 -9.81 -11.47
N ALA A 13 -2.19 -10.67 -12.11
CA ALA A 13 -1.77 -11.94 -11.50
C ALA A 13 -0.86 -11.71 -10.28
N LEU A 14 0.08 -10.77 -10.38
CA LEU A 14 0.99 -10.44 -9.28
C LEU A 14 0.28 -9.72 -8.14
N GLN A 15 -0.74 -8.91 -8.42
CA GLN A 15 -1.56 -8.31 -7.38
C GLN A 15 -2.35 -9.35 -6.59
N ALA A 16 -2.76 -10.44 -7.25
CA ALA A 16 -3.44 -11.55 -6.59
C ALA A 16 -2.48 -12.42 -5.79
N ASP A 17 -1.27 -12.62 -6.29
CA ASP A 17 -0.24 -13.43 -5.62
C ASP A 17 1.16 -12.95 -6.03
N GLY A 18 1.75 -12.10 -5.20
CA GLY A 18 3.09 -11.55 -5.47
C GLY A 18 4.23 -12.54 -5.29
N ALA A 19 3.95 -13.73 -4.75
CA ALA A 19 4.97 -14.77 -4.52
C ALA A 19 5.08 -15.79 -5.67
N LEU A 20 4.31 -15.61 -6.74
CA LEU A 20 4.37 -16.51 -7.89
C LEU A 20 5.79 -16.61 -8.45
N SER A 21 6.23 -17.84 -8.75
CA SER A 21 7.44 -18.04 -9.55
C SER A 21 7.21 -17.50 -10.95
N ASN A 22 8.30 -17.18 -11.65
CA ASN A 22 8.16 -16.70 -13.04
C ASN A 22 7.52 -17.77 -13.94
N VAL A 23 7.83 -19.05 -13.72
CA VAL A 23 7.24 -20.16 -14.49
C VAL A 23 5.73 -20.20 -14.29
N GLU A 24 5.26 -20.08 -13.04
CA GLU A 24 3.83 -20.11 -12.74
C GLU A 24 3.13 -18.86 -13.26
N LEU A 25 3.76 -17.69 -13.12
CA LEU A 25 3.23 -16.44 -13.66
C LEU A 25 3.06 -16.54 -15.19
N ALA A 26 4.10 -17.01 -15.87
CA ALA A 26 4.09 -17.17 -17.33
C ALA A 26 2.93 -18.06 -17.77
N ARG A 27 2.73 -19.16 -17.06
CA ARG A 27 1.62 -20.09 -17.35
C ARG A 27 0.27 -19.39 -17.23
N ARG A 28 0.07 -18.60 -16.19
CA ARG A 28 -1.20 -17.89 -15.94
C ARG A 28 -1.52 -16.83 -16.99
N VAL A 29 -0.49 -16.20 -17.55
CA VAL A 29 -0.69 -15.16 -18.56
C VAL A 29 -0.44 -15.65 -19.99
N HIS A 30 -0.29 -16.96 -20.16
CA HIS A 30 -0.11 -17.63 -21.46
C HIS A 30 1.13 -17.15 -22.22
N LEU A 31 2.24 -17.04 -21.50
CA LEU A 31 3.56 -16.70 -22.05
C LEU A 31 4.55 -17.80 -21.73
N SER A 32 5.61 -17.88 -22.55
CA SER A 32 6.79 -18.65 -22.18
C SER A 32 7.53 -17.92 -21.04
N PRO A 33 8.30 -18.64 -20.19
CA PRO A 33 8.97 -18.02 -19.05
C PRO A 33 9.90 -16.85 -19.41
N SER A 34 10.66 -16.98 -20.50
CA SER A 34 11.64 -15.95 -20.86
C SER A 34 11.02 -14.60 -21.21
N PRO A 35 10.05 -14.51 -22.13
CA PRO A 35 9.40 -13.22 -22.41
C PRO A 35 8.61 -12.70 -21.21
N CYS A 36 8.06 -13.58 -20.37
CA CYS A 36 7.39 -13.17 -19.14
C CYS A 36 8.36 -12.46 -18.20
N LEU A 37 9.53 -13.04 -17.96
CA LEU A 37 10.56 -12.45 -17.09
C LEU A 37 11.02 -11.09 -17.63
N THR A 38 11.21 -10.98 -18.94
CA THR A 38 11.59 -9.72 -19.58
C THR A 38 10.57 -8.63 -19.30
N ARG A 39 9.29 -8.94 -19.40
CA ARG A 39 8.22 -7.98 -19.11
C ARG A 39 8.16 -7.59 -17.64
N VAL A 40 8.30 -8.56 -16.72
CA VAL A 40 8.30 -8.28 -15.28
C VAL A 40 9.46 -7.35 -14.92
N LYS A 41 10.66 -7.65 -15.43
CA LYS A 41 11.83 -6.79 -15.17
C LYS A 41 11.66 -5.37 -15.73
N ALA A 42 11.03 -5.24 -16.89
CA ALA A 42 10.74 -3.93 -17.46
C ALA A 42 9.75 -3.14 -16.60
N LEU A 43 8.72 -3.82 -16.06
CA LEU A 43 7.74 -3.19 -15.17
C LEU A 43 8.38 -2.75 -13.85
N GLU A 44 9.29 -3.57 -13.31
CA GLU A 44 10.05 -3.22 -12.12
C GLU A 44 10.97 -2.02 -12.37
N ALA A 45 11.73 -2.06 -13.46
CA ALA A 45 12.68 -0.99 -13.80
C ALA A 45 11.97 0.34 -14.07
N ALA A 46 10.77 0.31 -14.64
CA ALA A 46 9.98 1.51 -14.91
C ALA A 46 9.22 2.03 -13.68
N GLY A 47 9.29 1.33 -12.55
CA GLY A 47 8.60 1.72 -11.33
C GLY A 47 7.10 1.44 -11.33
N VAL A 48 6.57 0.76 -12.35
CA VAL A 48 5.16 0.34 -12.38
C VAL A 48 4.91 -0.66 -11.28
N ILE A 49 5.82 -1.61 -11.08
CA ILE A 49 5.87 -2.43 -9.88
C ILE A 49 6.84 -1.73 -8.92
N GLU A 50 6.31 -1.16 -7.86
CA GLU A 50 7.13 -0.44 -6.88
C GLU A 50 7.91 -1.40 -5.99
N ARG A 51 7.25 -2.43 -5.47
CA ARG A 51 7.85 -3.43 -4.59
C ARG A 51 6.87 -4.58 -4.35
N TYR A 52 7.38 -5.63 -3.75
CA TYR A 52 6.59 -6.77 -3.31
C TYR A 52 6.52 -6.75 -1.79
N VAL A 53 5.33 -6.91 -1.24
CA VAL A 53 5.13 -6.84 0.20
C VAL A 53 4.27 -8.00 0.69
N ALA A 54 4.46 -8.38 1.96
CA ALA A 54 3.57 -9.32 2.62
C ALA A 54 2.37 -8.55 3.20
N LEU A 55 1.18 -9.08 3.00
CA LEU A 55 -0.01 -8.61 3.69
C LEU A 55 -0.21 -9.49 4.92
N VAL A 56 -0.12 -8.90 6.10
CA VAL A 56 -0.17 -9.65 7.35
C VAL A 56 -1.58 -9.49 7.96
N ASN A 57 -2.11 -10.60 8.47
CA ASN A 57 -3.41 -10.59 9.14
C ASN A 57 -3.26 -9.90 10.50
N ALA A 58 -3.84 -8.72 10.64
CA ALA A 58 -3.71 -7.90 11.84
C ALA A 58 -4.27 -8.60 13.10
N LYS A 59 -5.34 -9.40 12.96
CA LYS A 59 -5.89 -10.15 14.09
C LYS A 59 -4.89 -11.13 14.67
N ASN A 60 -4.10 -11.78 13.79
CA ASN A 60 -3.10 -12.75 14.24
C ASN A 60 -1.94 -12.10 14.98
N LEU A 61 -1.78 -10.79 14.84
CA LEU A 61 -0.81 -10.00 15.59
C LEU A 61 -1.40 -9.36 16.85
N GLY A 62 -2.65 -9.66 17.17
CA GLY A 62 -3.33 -9.04 18.30
C GLY A 62 -3.80 -7.60 18.03
N LEU A 63 -3.87 -7.18 16.76
CA LEU A 63 -4.25 -5.83 16.35
C LEU A 63 -5.61 -5.87 15.62
N GLY A 64 -6.60 -6.50 16.26
CA GLY A 64 -7.89 -6.75 15.63
C GLY A 64 -8.82 -5.54 15.51
N LEU A 65 -8.50 -4.42 16.15
CA LEU A 65 -9.30 -3.21 16.09
C LEU A 65 -8.75 -2.27 15.03
N ASN A 66 -9.57 -1.97 14.02
CA ASN A 66 -9.22 -1.09 12.92
C ASN A 66 -10.09 0.17 13.04
N VAL A 67 -9.47 1.32 13.25
CA VAL A 67 -10.17 2.56 13.53
C VAL A 67 -9.73 3.65 12.56
N PHE A 68 -10.71 4.41 12.05
CA PHE A 68 -10.46 5.61 11.27
C PHE A 68 -10.65 6.82 12.17
N ILE A 69 -9.69 7.74 12.15
CA ILE A 69 -9.71 8.94 12.96
C ILE A 69 -9.62 10.16 12.04
N SER A 70 -10.61 11.07 12.14
CA SER A 70 -10.56 12.35 11.46
C SER A 70 -9.84 13.36 12.33
N ILE A 71 -8.88 14.07 11.75
CA ILE A 71 -8.06 15.04 12.46
C ILE A 71 -8.20 16.41 11.80
N SER A 72 -8.48 17.43 12.63
CA SER A 72 -8.50 18.83 12.21
C SER A 72 -7.40 19.59 12.94
N LEU A 73 -6.61 20.35 12.19
CA LEU A 73 -5.53 21.18 12.74
C LEU A 73 -6.01 22.62 12.92
N LYS A 74 -5.48 23.30 13.92
CA LYS A 74 -5.84 24.69 14.22
C LYS A 74 -5.43 25.63 13.10
N THR A 75 -4.30 25.37 12.45
CA THR A 75 -3.82 26.12 11.29
C THR A 75 -3.43 25.15 10.18
N GLN A 76 -3.56 25.61 8.93
CA GLN A 76 -3.29 24.78 7.75
C GLN A 76 -2.08 25.29 6.95
N SER A 77 -1.10 25.89 7.62
CA SER A 77 0.14 26.30 6.96
C SER A 77 0.92 25.07 6.51
N LYS A 78 1.75 25.24 5.47
CA LYS A 78 2.58 24.15 4.97
C LYS A 78 3.51 23.60 6.06
N GLU A 79 3.99 24.46 6.94
CA GLU A 79 4.89 24.08 8.02
C GLU A 79 4.20 23.21 9.05
N VAL A 80 2.96 23.55 9.43
CA VAL A 80 2.15 22.79 10.38
C VAL A 80 1.79 21.44 9.79
N LEU A 81 1.38 21.39 8.52
CA LEU A 81 1.04 20.14 7.83
C LEU A 81 2.27 19.22 7.74
N ALA A 82 3.43 19.75 7.38
CA ALA A 82 4.65 18.97 7.30
C ALA A 82 5.08 18.42 8.65
N ASP A 83 4.94 19.19 9.71
CA ASP A 83 5.26 18.76 11.07
C ASP A 83 4.32 17.63 11.53
N PHE A 84 3.02 17.77 11.26
CA PHE A 84 2.04 16.74 11.57
C PHE A 84 2.35 15.43 10.85
N GLU A 85 2.61 15.49 9.55
CA GLU A 85 2.93 14.31 8.74
C GLU A 85 4.18 13.60 9.26
N ARG A 86 5.20 14.34 9.66
CA ARG A 86 6.42 13.78 10.22
C ARG A 86 6.14 13.08 11.55
N ARG A 87 5.36 13.68 12.44
CA ARG A 87 5.04 13.10 13.75
C ARG A 87 4.18 11.85 13.63
N ILE A 88 3.21 11.86 12.72
CA ILE A 88 2.34 10.70 12.48
C ILE A 88 3.16 9.51 11.96
N ALA A 89 4.16 9.75 11.13
CA ALA A 89 5.00 8.70 10.58
C ALA A 89 5.84 7.98 11.65
N GLU A 90 6.02 8.59 12.82
CA GLU A 90 6.75 7.99 13.94
C GLU A 90 5.91 6.97 14.73
N HIS A 91 4.60 6.93 14.50
CA HIS A 91 3.70 6.02 15.21
C HIS A 91 3.43 4.76 14.39
N ASP A 92 3.90 3.62 14.88
CA ASP A 92 3.75 2.34 14.20
C ASP A 92 2.29 1.89 14.08
N GLU A 93 1.42 2.35 14.98
CA GLU A 93 -0.01 2.03 14.99
C GLU A 93 -0.75 2.64 13.79
N VAL A 94 -0.20 3.69 13.19
CA VAL A 94 -0.81 4.38 12.06
C VAL A 94 -0.46 3.63 10.78
N MET A 95 -1.47 3.04 10.15
CA MET A 95 -1.30 2.25 8.93
C MET A 95 -1.37 3.11 7.67
N GLU A 96 -2.25 4.11 7.70
CA GLU A 96 -2.47 4.99 6.56
C GLU A 96 -2.78 6.40 7.05
N CYS A 97 -2.38 7.39 6.25
CA CYS A 97 -2.66 8.80 6.52
C CYS A 97 -3.01 9.48 5.20
N TYR A 98 -4.18 10.10 5.16
CA TYR A 98 -4.69 10.77 3.96
C TYR A 98 -4.94 12.24 4.24
N LEU A 99 -4.46 13.11 3.33
CA LEU A 99 -4.82 14.52 3.34
C LEU A 99 -6.22 14.66 2.77
N MET A 100 -7.09 15.35 3.49
CA MET A 100 -8.49 15.48 3.13
C MET A 100 -8.80 16.88 2.63
N SER A 101 -9.73 16.98 1.69
CA SER A 101 -10.39 18.23 1.35
C SER A 101 -11.70 18.31 2.13
N GLY A 102 -12.11 19.52 2.54
CA GLY A 102 -13.34 19.73 3.30
C GLY A 102 -13.07 20.08 4.76
N ASP A 103 -13.94 19.60 5.66
CA ASP A 103 -13.96 20.03 7.06
C ASP A 103 -12.81 19.46 7.90
N SER A 104 -12.29 18.30 7.53
CA SER A 104 -11.18 17.66 8.24
C SER A 104 -9.90 17.79 7.43
N ASP A 105 -8.76 17.92 8.10
CA ASP A 105 -7.45 18.01 7.46
C ASP A 105 -6.90 16.66 7.08
N TYR A 106 -7.03 15.66 7.98
CA TYR A 106 -6.49 14.33 7.77
C TYR A 106 -7.47 13.25 8.21
N LEU A 107 -7.40 12.13 7.50
CA LEU A 107 -8.02 10.87 7.91
C LEU A 107 -6.88 9.87 8.10
N ILE A 108 -6.78 9.28 9.29
CA ILE A 108 -5.80 8.22 9.53
C ILE A 108 -6.51 6.92 9.85
N ARG A 109 -5.86 5.81 9.49
CA ARG A 109 -6.32 4.47 9.87
C ARG A 109 -5.27 3.88 10.81
N VAL A 110 -5.72 3.44 11.98
CA VAL A 110 -4.86 2.83 13.00
C VAL A 110 -5.28 1.39 13.25
N ALA A 111 -4.30 0.53 13.55
CA ALA A 111 -4.53 -0.85 13.96
C ALA A 111 -4.12 -0.99 15.42
N LEU A 112 -5.05 -1.41 16.27
CA LEU A 112 -4.89 -1.43 17.72
C LEU A 112 -5.35 -2.77 18.28
N PRO A 113 -4.81 -3.21 19.45
CA PRO A 113 -5.24 -4.44 20.09
C PRO A 113 -6.66 -4.33 20.67
N ASP A 114 -7.01 -3.16 21.25
CA ASP A 114 -8.30 -2.93 21.88
C ASP A 114 -8.63 -1.44 21.95
N ILE A 115 -9.80 -1.11 22.45
CA ILE A 115 -10.28 0.27 22.58
C ILE A 115 -9.42 1.06 23.57
N ALA A 116 -8.89 0.43 24.61
CA ALA A 116 -8.08 1.11 25.62
C ALA A 116 -6.82 1.71 24.99
N ALA A 117 -6.23 1.07 23.98
CA ALA A 117 -5.05 1.57 23.29
C ALA A 117 -5.34 2.83 22.43
N LEU A 118 -6.62 3.09 22.11
CA LEU A 118 -7.03 4.26 21.34
C LEU A 118 -6.82 5.56 22.13
N GLU A 119 -6.95 5.49 23.44
CA GLU A 119 -6.79 6.62 24.34
C GLU A 119 -5.31 6.86 24.68
#